data_d54a6ae8951f03c161392652fa4095b2
#
_entry.id   d54a6ae8951f03c161392652fa4095b2
#
_cell.length_a   1.000
_cell.length_b   1.000
_cell.length_c   1.000
_cell.angle_alpha   90.00
_cell.angle_beta   90.00
_cell.angle_gamma   90.00
#
_symmetry.space_group_name_H-M   'P 1'
#
loop_
_entity.id
_entity.type
_entity.pdbx_description
1 polymer ?
#
loop_
_entity_poly.entity_id
_entity_poly.type
_entity_poly.pdbx_seq_one_letter_code
_entity_poly.pdbx_strand_id
1 'polypeptide(L)'
;MGKDKTEWNAIESKLKKELTDSRYRHTLGVTYTACALAMRYDVDLKKARMAGLLHDCAKCIPNAQKIEICTKKNIPVKKFELEHPVLLHAKLGAYIARKDYGCQDTDVLDAITWHTTGKPEMTTLEKITFIADYIEPNRDKAPHLAEIRKVAFCDINECMYMILKDTVQYLSENPKSMDETTLSAYDYYRTLTKHID
;
A
#
# COMPACT_ATOMS: atom_id res chain seq x y z
N MET A 1 8.33 -21.76 17.42
CA MET A 1 6.98 -21.16 17.49
C MET A 1 6.84 -19.99 18.49
N GLY A 2 7.55 -19.94 19.62
CA GLY A 2 7.39 -18.86 20.62
C GLY A 2 7.96 -17.49 20.23
N LYS A 3 9.13 -17.43 19.59
CA LYS A 3 9.80 -16.17 19.21
C LYS A 3 9.01 -15.35 18.16
N ASP A 4 8.48 -15.99 17.14
CA ASP A 4 7.69 -15.38 16.07
C ASP A 4 6.45 -14.64 16.65
N LYS A 5 5.69 -15.29 17.54
CA LYS A 5 4.48 -14.70 18.14
C LYS A 5 4.78 -13.47 18.99
N THR A 6 5.91 -13.46 19.69
CA THR A 6 6.34 -12.32 20.53
C THR A 6 6.71 -11.13 19.66
N GLU A 7 7.36 -11.36 18.52
CA GLU A 7 7.74 -10.32 17.55
C GLU A 7 6.51 -9.64 16.95
N TRP A 8 5.53 -10.41 16.45
CA TRP A 8 4.29 -9.85 15.89
C TRP A 8 3.52 -9.02 16.93
N ASN A 9 3.40 -9.51 18.17
CA ASN A 9 2.72 -8.79 19.24
C ASN A 9 3.43 -7.47 19.58
N ALA A 10 4.75 -7.42 19.51
CA ALA A 10 5.53 -6.20 19.74
C ALA A 10 5.27 -5.16 18.64
N ILE A 11 5.27 -5.59 17.37
CA ILE A 11 4.96 -4.72 16.22
C ILE A 11 3.54 -4.17 16.34
N GLU A 12 2.56 -5.02 16.56
CA GLU A 12 1.14 -4.60 16.68
C GLU A 12 0.94 -3.64 17.87
N SER A 13 1.57 -3.93 19.03
CA SER A 13 1.48 -3.06 20.21
C SER A 13 2.10 -1.68 19.98
N LYS A 14 3.18 -1.61 19.20
CA LYS A 14 3.82 -0.35 18.82
C LYS A 14 2.95 0.44 17.85
N LEU A 15 2.45 -0.20 16.78
CA LEU A 15 1.54 0.42 15.81
C LEU A 15 0.27 0.97 16.48
N LYS A 16 -0.30 0.22 17.43
CA LYS A 16 -1.49 0.66 18.17
C LYS A 16 -1.25 1.96 18.97
N LYS A 17 -0.02 2.25 19.37
CA LYS A 17 0.33 3.50 20.07
C LYS A 17 0.60 4.65 19.10
N GLU A 18 1.10 4.35 17.90
CA GLU A 18 1.52 5.34 16.90
C GLU A 18 0.40 5.74 15.94
N LEU A 19 -0.59 4.86 15.74
CA LEU A 19 -1.71 5.09 14.85
C LEU A 19 -2.97 5.50 15.61
N THR A 20 -3.86 6.24 14.95
CA THR A 20 -5.22 6.43 15.47
C THR A 20 -5.99 5.10 15.49
N ASP A 21 -6.99 4.96 16.35
CA ASP A 21 -7.79 3.73 16.44
C ASP A 21 -8.42 3.32 15.10
N SER A 22 -8.89 4.30 14.32
CA SER A 22 -9.45 4.05 12.99
C SER A 22 -8.37 3.53 12.04
N ARG A 23 -7.17 4.16 12.03
CA ARG A 23 -6.06 3.73 11.18
C ARG A 23 -5.53 2.37 11.60
N TYR A 24 -5.43 2.09 12.89
CA TYR A 24 -5.03 0.78 13.38
C TYR A 24 -6.00 -0.34 12.97
N ARG A 25 -7.32 -0.10 13.08
CA ARG A 25 -8.34 -1.07 12.59
C ARG A 25 -8.22 -1.32 11.10
N HIS A 26 -8.04 -0.26 10.31
CA HIS A 26 -7.76 -0.37 8.88
C HIS A 26 -6.50 -1.20 8.62
N THR A 27 -5.40 -0.92 9.31
CA THR A 27 -4.14 -1.67 9.19
C THR A 27 -4.31 -3.17 9.46
N LEU A 28 -5.09 -3.55 10.47
CA LEU A 28 -5.43 -4.95 10.72
C LEU A 28 -6.28 -5.55 9.59
N GLY A 29 -7.26 -4.80 9.07
CA GLY A 29 -8.06 -5.21 7.90
C GLY A 29 -7.18 -5.49 6.68
N VAL A 30 -6.26 -4.57 6.36
CA VAL A 30 -5.28 -4.73 5.28
C VAL A 30 -4.40 -5.96 5.51
N THR A 31 -3.91 -6.15 6.73
CA THR A 31 -3.06 -7.29 7.09
C THR A 31 -3.74 -8.63 6.82
N TYR A 32 -4.98 -8.80 7.30
CA TYR A 32 -5.71 -10.06 7.10
C TYR A 32 -6.11 -10.27 5.64
N THR A 33 -6.47 -9.20 4.93
CA THR A 33 -6.76 -9.25 3.49
C THR A 33 -5.52 -9.62 2.69
N ALA A 34 -4.36 -9.02 2.99
CA ALA A 34 -3.10 -9.36 2.35
C ALA A 34 -2.70 -10.83 2.59
N CYS A 35 -2.88 -11.33 3.81
CA CYS A 35 -2.65 -12.75 4.10
C CYS A 35 -3.60 -13.68 3.31
N ALA A 36 -4.89 -13.32 3.18
CA ALA A 36 -5.84 -14.10 2.40
C ALA A 36 -5.47 -14.13 0.91
N LEU A 37 -5.09 -12.98 0.34
CA LEU A 37 -4.61 -12.90 -1.04
C LEU A 37 -3.28 -13.65 -1.22
N ALA A 38 -2.37 -13.60 -0.24
CA ALA A 38 -1.11 -14.34 -0.28
C ALA A 38 -1.33 -15.85 -0.34
N MET A 39 -2.30 -16.40 0.41
CA MET A 39 -2.72 -17.80 0.31
C MET A 39 -3.28 -18.13 -1.08
N ARG A 40 -4.04 -17.22 -1.68
CA ARG A 40 -4.63 -17.40 -3.02
C ARG A 40 -3.58 -17.41 -4.13
N TYR A 41 -2.53 -16.58 -3.99
CA TYR A 41 -1.53 -16.35 -5.04
C TYR A 41 -0.15 -16.96 -4.74
N ASP A 42 -0.07 -17.86 -3.77
CA ASP A 42 1.15 -18.59 -3.38
C ASP A 42 2.33 -17.65 -3.05
N VAL A 43 2.04 -16.63 -2.25
CA VAL A 43 3.04 -15.69 -1.74
C VAL A 43 3.33 -15.97 -0.26
N ASP A 44 4.56 -15.73 0.19
CA ASP A 44 4.96 -15.92 1.58
C ASP A 44 4.06 -15.12 2.54
N LEU A 45 3.39 -15.85 3.43
CA LEU A 45 2.44 -15.28 4.40
C LEU A 45 3.10 -14.32 5.40
N LYS A 46 4.38 -14.54 5.76
CA LYS A 46 5.10 -13.66 6.68
C LYS A 46 5.40 -12.33 5.99
N LYS A 47 5.82 -12.36 4.72
CA LYS A 47 6.03 -11.15 3.91
C LYS A 47 4.73 -10.38 3.75
N ALA A 48 3.64 -11.03 3.37
CA ALA A 48 2.34 -10.38 3.20
C ALA A 48 1.81 -9.77 4.50
N ARG A 49 1.94 -10.50 5.63
CA ARG A 49 1.59 -9.99 6.94
C ARG A 49 2.40 -8.76 7.32
N MET A 50 3.72 -8.80 7.12
CA MET A 50 4.61 -7.69 7.43
C MET A 50 4.30 -6.46 6.58
N ALA A 51 4.13 -6.64 5.28
CA ALA A 51 3.76 -5.55 4.37
C ALA A 51 2.42 -4.93 4.78
N GLY A 52 1.39 -5.74 5.04
CA GLY A 52 0.09 -5.25 5.49
C GLY A 52 0.14 -4.51 6.83
N LEU A 53 0.89 -5.00 7.82
CA LEU A 53 1.04 -4.32 9.10
C LEU A 53 1.76 -2.98 9.00
N LEU A 54 2.76 -2.87 8.13
CA LEU A 54 3.65 -1.71 8.09
C LEU A 54 3.34 -0.73 6.96
N HIS A 55 2.39 -1.03 6.03
CA HIS A 55 2.13 -0.18 4.87
C HIS A 55 1.86 1.28 5.25
N ASP A 56 1.12 1.51 6.31
CA ASP A 56 0.67 2.82 6.78
C ASP A 56 1.34 3.28 8.10
N CYS A 57 2.48 2.69 8.51
CA CYS A 57 3.16 3.02 9.78
C CYS A 57 3.59 4.50 9.87
N ALA A 58 3.75 5.21 8.74
CA ALA A 58 4.04 6.63 8.69
C ALA A 58 2.81 7.53 8.41
N LYS A 59 1.60 6.96 8.30
CA LYS A 59 0.41 7.70 7.85
C LYS A 59 0.02 8.85 8.77
N CYS A 60 0.13 8.64 10.08
CA CYS A 60 -0.28 9.62 11.10
C CYS A 60 0.78 10.70 11.35
N ILE A 61 1.97 10.62 10.75
CA ILE A 61 2.99 11.68 10.85
C ILE A 61 2.48 12.91 10.09
N PRO A 62 2.56 14.13 10.68
CA PRO A 62 2.18 15.36 10.01
C PRO A 62 2.95 15.60 8.71
N ASN A 63 2.30 16.17 7.69
CA ASN A 63 2.90 16.35 6.36
C ASN A 63 4.21 17.15 6.37
N ALA A 64 4.30 18.23 7.16
CA ALA A 64 5.53 18.99 7.30
C ALA A 64 6.70 18.14 7.88
N GLN A 65 6.39 17.28 8.85
CA GLN A 65 7.39 16.38 9.43
C GLN A 65 7.81 15.28 8.45
N LYS A 66 6.88 14.78 7.60
CA LYS A 66 7.24 13.81 6.54
C LYS A 66 8.30 14.41 5.61
N ILE A 67 8.10 15.65 5.14
CA ILE A 67 9.06 16.35 4.28
C ILE A 67 10.41 16.50 5.00
N GLU A 68 10.38 16.99 6.24
CA GLU A 68 11.59 17.19 7.04
C GLU A 68 12.39 15.90 7.23
N ILE A 69 11.71 14.80 7.61
CA ILE A 69 12.36 13.51 7.81
C ILE A 69 12.92 12.97 6.50
N CYS A 70 12.15 13.02 5.41
CA CYS A 70 12.61 12.57 4.10
C CYS A 70 13.88 13.32 3.68
N THR A 71 13.90 14.65 3.84
CA THR A 71 15.08 15.48 3.53
C THR A 71 16.27 15.11 4.41
N LYS A 72 16.10 15.04 5.73
CA LYS A 72 17.18 14.68 6.69
C LYS A 72 17.76 13.28 6.45
N LYS A 73 16.94 12.36 5.95
CA LYS A 73 17.32 10.95 5.76
C LYS A 73 17.70 10.64 4.30
N ASN A 74 17.78 11.66 3.45
CA ASN A 74 18.08 11.52 2.02
C ASN A 74 17.12 10.52 1.31
N ILE A 75 15.86 10.49 1.71
CA ILE A 75 14.83 9.71 1.01
C ILE A 75 14.45 10.50 -0.25
N PRO A 76 14.54 9.90 -1.45
CA PRO A 76 14.23 10.62 -2.69
C PRO A 76 12.79 11.13 -2.72
N VAL A 77 12.61 12.44 -2.91
CA VAL A 77 11.31 13.10 -2.98
C VAL A 77 11.15 13.77 -4.35
N LYS A 78 10.05 13.47 -5.04
CA LYS A 78 9.69 14.12 -6.31
C LYS A 78 9.07 15.50 -6.04
N LYS A 79 9.13 16.42 -7.02
CA LYS A 79 8.46 17.73 -6.93
C LYS A 79 6.98 17.59 -6.63
N PHE A 80 6.30 16.66 -7.29
CA PHE A 80 4.89 16.36 -7.07
C PHE A 80 4.59 15.96 -5.61
N GLU A 81 5.47 15.16 -4.99
CA GLU A 81 5.31 14.73 -3.60
C GLU A 81 5.52 15.88 -2.59
N LEU A 82 6.29 16.91 -2.94
CA LEU A 82 6.38 18.13 -2.12
C LEU A 82 5.08 18.94 -2.15
N GLU A 83 4.40 18.94 -3.28
CA GLU A 83 3.09 19.58 -3.45
C GLU A 83 1.96 18.72 -2.83
N HIS A 84 2.16 17.39 -2.76
CA HIS A 84 1.22 16.41 -2.22
C HIS A 84 1.89 15.52 -1.14
N PRO A 85 2.30 16.09 0.02
CA PRO A 85 3.13 15.37 1.01
C PRO A 85 2.44 14.17 1.67
N VAL A 86 1.14 14.04 1.50
CA VAL A 86 0.40 12.85 1.94
C VAL A 86 0.96 11.58 1.30
N LEU A 87 1.49 11.63 0.08
CA LEU A 87 2.08 10.49 -0.63
C LEU A 87 3.39 10.01 -0.02
N LEU A 88 4.11 10.88 0.68
CA LEU A 88 5.40 10.55 1.30
C LEU A 88 5.28 9.48 2.39
N HIS A 89 4.07 9.21 2.92
CA HIS A 89 3.92 8.18 3.95
C HIS A 89 4.36 6.80 3.47
N ALA A 90 4.24 6.49 2.18
CA ALA A 90 4.65 5.20 1.64
C ALA A 90 6.17 5.03 1.67
N LYS A 91 6.93 5.96 1.11
CA LYS A 91 8.41 5.95 1.12
C LYS A 91 8.98 6.08 2.53
N LEU A 92 8.43 7.00 3.31
CA LEU A 92 8.82 7.18 4.70
C LEU A 92 8.46 5.94 5.53
N GLY A 93 7.33 5.30 5.23
CA GLY A 93 6.89 4.06 5.85
C GLY A 93 7.90 2.92 5.63
N ALA A 94 8.39 2.74 4.41
CA ALA A 94 9.43 1.77 4.11
C ALA A 94 10.73 2.06 4.90
N TYR A 95 11.12 3.33 5.00
CA TYR A 95 12.28 3.72 5.82
C TYR A 95 12.06 3.38 7.31
N ILE A 96 10.90 3.74 7.88
CA ILE A 96 10.54 3.48 9.28
C ILE A 96 10.42 1.97 9.52
N ALA A 97 9.80 1.22 8.61
CA ALA A 97 9.73 -0.25 8.67
C ALA A 97 11.11 -0.88 8.83
N ARG A 98 12.08 -0.40 8.05
CA ARG A 98 13.48 -0.87 8.15
C ARG A 98 14.14 -0.46 9.45
N LYS A 99 14.01 0.79 9.88
CA LYS A 99 14.77 1.37 11.00
C LYS A 99 14.15 1.05 12.37
N ASP A 100 12.84 1.19 12.48
CA ASP A 100 12.15 1.20 13.76
C ASP A 100 11.40 -0.10 14.06
N TYR A 101 11.14 -0.91 13.01
CA TYR A 101 10.49 -2.21 13.09
C TYR A 101 11.39 -3.38 12.67
N GLY A 102 12.64 -3.11 12.27
CA GLY A 102 13.64 -4.13 11.95
C GLY A 102 13.39 -4.90 10.66
N CYS A 103 12.44 -4.47 9.80
CA CYS A 103 12.17 -5.14 8.53
C CYS A 103 13.33 -4.95 7.56
N GLN A 104 14.03 -6.02 7.21
CA GLN A 104 15.16 -5.99 6.26
C GLN A 104 14.80 -6.58 4.89
N ASP A 105 13.62 -7.19 4.75
CA ASP A 105 13.18 -7.81 3.51
C ASP A 105 12.82 -6.73 2.47
N THR A 106 13.57 -6.72 1.37
CA THR A 106 13.40 -5.71 0.29
C THR A 106 12.06 -5.81 -0.39
N ASP A 107 11.51 -7.02 -0.58
CA ASP A 107 10.21 -7.21 -1.22
C ASP A 107 9.10 -6.57 -0.38
N VAL A 108 9.19 -6.70 0.96
CA VAL A 108 8.25 -6.07 1.89
C VAL A 108 8.38 -4.54 1.85
N LEU A 109 9.61 -4.02 1.83
CA LEU A 109 9.86 -2.58 1.79
C LEU A 109 9.38 -1.96 0.46
N ASP A 110 9.54 -2.68 -0.65
CA ASP A 110 9.03 -2.25 -1.95
C ASP A 110 7.49 -2.28 -1.97
N ALA A 111 6.87 -3.33 -1.41
CA ALA A 111 5.41 -3.39 -1.27
C ALA A 111 4.87 -2.20 -0.45
N ILE A 112 5.54 -1.81 0.64
CA ILE A 112 5.21 -0.61 1.42
C ILE A 112 5.39 0.65 0.58
N THR A 113 6.49 0.76 -0.18
CA THR A 113 6.79 1.95 -0.98
C THR A 113 5.74 2.21 -2.06
N TRP A 114 5.21 1.16 -2.68
CA TRP A 114 4.34 1.29 -3.86
C TRP A 114 2.86 1.08 -3.57
N HIS A 115 2.46 0.87 -2.32
CA HIS A 115 1.06 0.57 -1.98
C HIS A 115 0.06 1.69 -2.29
N THR A 116 0.53 2.94 -2.45
CA THR A 116 -0.36 4.09 -2.68
C THR A 116 -0.50 4.45 -4.16
N THR A 117 0.61 4.55 -4.89
CA THR A 117 0.60 4.98 -6.31
C THR A 117 0.54 3.80 -7.27
N GLY A 118 0.97 2.63 -6.84
CA GLY A 118 1.33 1.55 -7.73
C GLY A 118 2.56 1.91 -8.58
N LYS A 119 2.92 1.05 -9.50
CA LYS A 119 3.89 1.23 -10.58
C LYS A 119 3.65 0.18 -11.67
N PRO A 120 4.21 0.35 -12.89
CA PRO A 120 4.30 -0.76 -13.85
C PRO A 120 5.04 -1.96 -13.25
N GLU A 121 4.72 -3.16 -13.72
CA GLU A 121 5.44 -4.40 -13.38
C GLU A 121 5.57 -4.70 -11.88
N MET A 122 4.52 -4.43 -11.10
CA MET A 122 4.52 -4.78 -9.67
C MET A 122 4.67 -6.29 -9.48
N THR A 123 5.48 -6.69 -8.50
CA THR A 123 5.55 -8.07 -8.01
C THR A 123 4.20 -8.49 -7.42
N THR A 124 3.98 -9.80 -7.25
CA THR A 124 2.72 -10.29 -6.66
C THR A 124 2.50 -9.77 -5.24
N LEU A 125 3.56 -9.63 -4.43
CA LEU A 125 3.47 -9.06 -3.08
C LEU A 125 3.10 -7.57 -3.09
N GLU A 126 3.68 -6.79 -4.00
CA GLU A 126 3.33 -5.37 -4.17
C GLU A 126 1.85 -5.22 -4.55
N LYS A 127 1.36 -6.00 -5.54
CA LYS A 127 -0.05 -6.02 -5.94
C LYS A 127 -0.97 -6.39 -4.77
N ILE A 128 -0.63 -7.45 -4.03
CA ILE A 128 -1.39 -7.89 -2.86
C ILE A 128 -1.53 -6.75 -1.85
N THR A 129 -0.44 -6.04 -1.54
CA THR A 129 -0.47 -4.95 -0.55
C THR A 129 -1.32 -3.78 -1.04
N PHE A 130 -1.16 -3.38 -2.30
CA PHE A 130 -1.95 -2.33 -2.95
C PHE A 130 -3.45 -2.67 -2.97
N ILE A 131 -3.79 -3.88 -3.41
CA ILE A 131 -5.18 -4.35 -3.48
C ILE A 131 -5.78 -4.45 -2.08
N ALA A 132 -5.06 -5.02 -1.11
CA ALA A 132 -5.54 -5.20 0.25
C ALA A 132 -5.90 -3.86 0.92
N ASP A 133 -5.11 -2.80 0.70
CA ASP A 133 -5.43 -1.45 1.18
C ASP A 133 -6.74 -0.93 0.60
N TYR A 134 -7.02 -1.22 -0.67
CA TYR A 134 -8.24 -0.77 -1.33
C TYR A 134 -9.49 -1.55 -0.91
N ILE A 135 -9.39 -2.89 -0.73
CA ILE A 135 -10.56 -3.77 -0.55
C ILE A 135 -10.83 -4.24 0.88
N GLU A 136 -9.99 -3.88 1.86
CA GLU A 136 -10.12 -4.38 3.24
C GLU A 136 -11.57 -4.19 3.79
N PRO A 137 -12.02 -5.04 4.74
CA PRO A 137 -13.43 -5.11 5.13
C PRO A 137 -14.05 -3.81 5.65
N ASN A 138 -13.25 -2.90 6.24
CA ASN A 138 -13.76 -1.62 6.76
C ASN A 138 -13.88 -0.52 5.69
N ARG A 139 -13.44 -0.77 4.45
CA ARG A 139 -13.68 0.13 3.31
C ARG A 139 -15.13 0.01 2.85
N ASP A 140 -15.83 1.13 2.75
CA ASP A 140 -17.25 1.19 2.38
C ASP A 140 -17.58 2.22 1.28
N LYS A 141 -16.65 3.14 0.98
CA LYS A 141 -16.90 4.29 0.10
C LYS A 141 -16.20 4.23 -1.26
N ALA A 142 -15.37 3.22 -1.52
CA ALA A 142 -14.73 3.08 -2.81
C ALA A 142 -15.74 2.61 -3.89
N PRO A 143 -15.66 3.15 -5.13
CA PRO A 143 -16.53 2.68 -6.22
C PRO A 143 -16.25 1.23 -6.55
N HIS A 144 -17.24 0.54 -7.14
CA HIS A 144 -17.16 -0.86 -7.61
C HIS A 144 -16.58 -1.87 -6.60
N LEU A 145 -16.54 -1.53 -5.30
CA LEU A 145 -15.85 -2.29 -4.25
C LEU A 145 -16.30 -3.75 -4.16
N ALA A 146 -17.61 -4.01 -4.33
CA ALA A 146 -18.15 -5.38 -4.26
C ALA A 146 -17.67 -6.26 -5.42
N GLU A 147 -17.50 -5.69 -6.59
CA GLU A 147 -16.99 -6.36 -7.79
C GLU A 147 -15.48 -6.57 -7.68
N ILE A 148 -14.73 -5.52 -7.33
CA ILE A 148 -13.29 -5.56 -7.15
C ILE A 148 -12.90 -6.61 -6.10
N ARG A 149 -13.64 -6.74 -5.01
CA ARG A 149 -13.43 -7.79 -4.00
C ARG A 149 -13.54 -9.20 -4.57
N LYS A 150 -14.45 -9.44 -5.50
CA LYS A 150 -14.58 -10.74 -6.17
C LYS A 150 -13.41 -10.99 -7.13
N VAL A 151 -13.08 -10.00 -7.96
CA VAL A 151 -12.01 -10.09 -8.95
C VAL A 151 -10.65 -10.24 -8.28
N ALA A 152 -10.44 -9.63 -7.11
CA ALA A 152 -9.19 -9.73 -6.34
C ALA A 152 -8.74 -11.18 -6.05
N PHE A 153 -9.67 -12.12 -5.94
CA PHE A 153 -9.38 -13.54 -5.70
C PHE A 153 -9.41 -14.40 -6.97
N CYS A 154 -9.70 -13.80 -8.13
CA CYS A 154 -9.77 -14.50 -9.43
C CYS A 154 -8.60 -14.11 -10.33
N ASP A 155 -8.43 -12.81 -10.58
CA ASP A 155 -7.39 -12.24 -11.44
C ASP A 155 -6.80 -10.97 -10.81
N ILE A 156 -5.56 -11.09 -10.35
CA ILE A 156 -4.87 -10.01 -9.66
C ILE A 156 -4.55 -8.82 -10.59
N ASN A 157 -4.30 -9.07 -11.88
CA ASN A 157 -3.98 -8.02 -12.84
C ASN A 157 -5.23 -7.25 -13.25
N GLU A 158 -6.34 -7.95 -13.47
CA GLU A 158 -7.64 -7.32 -13.71
C GLU A 158 -8.06 -6.48 -12.49
N CYS A 159 -7.86 -7.00 -11.28
CA CYS A 159 -8.13 -6.25 -10.06
C CYS A 159 -7.29 -4.96 -9.97
N MET A 160 -5.99 -5.03 -10.31
CA MET A 160 -5.13 -3.85 -10.39
C MET A 160 -5.66 -2.82 -11.38
N TYR A 161 -6.05 -3.27 -12.58
CA TYR A 161 -6.63 -2.37 -13.58
C TYR A 161 -7.90 -1.67 -13.08
N MET A 162 -8.84 -2.41 -12.50
CA MET A 162 -10.09 -1.85 -11.99
C MET A 162 -9.84 -0.78 -10.92
N ILE A 163 -8.96 -1.06 -9.94
CA ILE A 163 -8.63 -0.11 -8.88
C ILE A 163 -7.96 1.14 -9.46
N LEU A 164 -6.99 0.96 -10.36
CA LEU A 164 -6.27 2.07 -10.98
C LEU A 164 -7.20 2.91 -11.87
N LYS A 165 -8.14 2.30 -12.58
CA LYS A 165 -9.17 2.97 -13.37
C LYS A 165 -10.03 3.88 -12.47
N ASP A 166 -10.57 3.34 -11.38
CA ASP A 166 -11.37 4.12 -10.43
C ASP A 166 -10.54 5.26 -9.80
N THR A 167 -9.27 4.99 -9.49
CA THR A 167 -8.35 5.98 -8.92
C THR A 167 -8.06 7.11 -9.92
N VAL A 168 -7.74 6.78 -11.16
CA VAL A 168 -7.47 7.77 -12.22
C VAL A 168 -8.73 8.59 -12.51
N GLN A 169 -9.90 7.95 -12.58
CA GLN A 169 -11.17 8.65 -12.78
C GLN A 169 -11.42 9.67 -11.65
N TYR A 170 -11.27 9.26 -10.40
CA TYR A 170 -11.42 10.15 -9.24
C TYR A 170 -10.43 11.31 -9.26
N LEU A 171 -9.14 11.04 -9.56
CA LEU A 171 -8.12 12.07 -9.61
C LEU A 171 -8.25 12.98 -10.82
N SER A 172 -8.91 12.55 -11.92
CA SER A 172 -9.15 13.38 -13.10
C SER A 172 -10.08 14.57 -12.84
N GLU A 173 -10.89 14.52 -11.78
CA GLU A 173 -11.69 15.64 -11.31
C GLU A 173 -10.80 16.81 -10.83
N ASN A 174 -9.57 16.51 -10.40
CA ASN A 174 -8.55 17.50 -10.08
C ASN A 174 -7.19 17.10 -10.69
N PRO A 175 -6.91 17.48 -11.96
CA PRO A 175 -5.71 17.04 -12.68
C PRO A 175 -4.38 17.36 -11.97
N LYS A 176 -4.36 18.38 -11.09
CA LYS A 176 -3.18 18.71 -10.27
C LYS A 176 -2.87 17.66 -9.20
N SER A 177 -3.79 16.73 -8.96
CA SER A 177 -3.63 15.64 -7.98
C SER A 177 -3.13 14.33 -8.60
N MET A 178 -2.88 14.30 -9.92
CA MET A 178 -2.51 13.10 -10.66
C MET A 178 -0.99 12.87 -10.62
N ASP A 179 -0.56 11.80 -9.96
CA ASP A 179 0.84 11.35 -9.99
C ASP A 179 1.13 10.58 -11.28
N GLU A 180 2.23 10.93 -11.95
CA GLU A 180 2.68 10.28 -13.20
C GLU A 180 2.91 8.77 -13.01
N THR A 181 3.30 8.34 -11.82
CA THR A 181 3.54 6.92 -11.53
C THR A 181 2.22 6.17 -11.52
N THR A 182 1.15 6.76 -10.95
CA THR A 182 -0.20 6.19 -10.96
C THR A 182 -0.75 6.07 -12.39
N LEU A 183 -0.53 7.09 -13.23
CA LEU A 183 -0.90 7.01 -14.66
C LEU A 183 -0.13 5.91 -15.40
N SER A 184 1.18 5.84 -15.19
CA SER A 184 2.01 4.81 -15.82
C SER A 184 1.59 3.40 -15.37
N ALA A 185 1.21 3.23 -14.11
CA ALA A 185 0.67 1.98 -13.61
C ALA A 185 -0.67 1.64 -14.28
N TYR A 186 -1.58 2.61 -14.37
CA TYR A 186 -2.88 2.42 -15.05
C TYR A 186 -2.70 2.00 -16.50
N ASP A 187 -1.88 2.70 -17.28
CA ASP A 187 -1.63 2.38 -18.69
C ASP A 187 -1.01 0.99 -18.86
N TYR A 188 -0.09 0.62 -17.97
CA TYR A 188 0.51 -0.72 -17.97
C TYR A 188 -0.54 -1.81 -17.75
N TYR A 189 -1.37 -1.71 -16.68
CA TYR A 189 -2.36 -2.74 -16.37
C TYR A 189 -3.52 -2.75 -17.37
N ARG A 190 -3.94 -1.60 -17.91
CA ARG A 190 -4.90 -1.50 -19.00
C ARG A 190 -4.45 -2.31 -20.21
N THR A 191 -3.19 -2.16 -20.62
CA THR A 191 -2.60 -2.89 -21.74
C THR A 191 -2.48 -4.38 -21.44
N LEU A 192 -2.02 -4.73 -20.24
CA LEU A 192 -1.81 -6.12 -19.81
C LEU A 192 -3.12 -6.93 -19.80
N THR A 193 -4.23 -6.31 -19.38
CA THR A 193 -5.56 -6.92 -19.31
C THR A 193 -6.39 -6.75 -20.61
N LYS A 194 -5.77 -6.22 -21.68
CA LYS A 194 -6.37 -6.04 -23.01
C LYS A 194 -7.58 -5.12 -23.07
N HIS A 195 -7.70 -4.19 -22.12
CA HIS A 195 -8.67 -3.09 -22.20
C HIS A 195 -8.11 -1.96 -23.10
N ILE A 196 -7.79 -2.31 -24.35
CA ILE A 196 -7.33 -1.36 -25.38
C ILE A 196 -8.58 -0.90 -26.12
N ASP A 197 -8.91 0.41 -25.98
CA ASP A 197 -9.94 1.08 -26.77
C ASP A 197 -9.46 1.34 -28.20
#